data_95959bf8aec335a307176061a1cece9a
#
_entry.id   95959bf8aec335a307176061a1cece9a
#
_cell.length_a   1.000
_cell.length_b   1.000
_cell.length_c   1.000
_cell.angle_alpha   90.00
_cell.angle_beta   90.00
_cell.angle_gamma   90.00
#
_symmetry.space_group_name_H-M   'P 1'
#
loop_
_entity.id
_entity.type
_entity.pdbx_description
1 polymer ?
#
loop_
_entity_poly.entity_id
_entity_poly.type
_entity_poly.pdbx_seq_one_letter_code
_entity_poly.pdbx_strand_id
1 'polypeptide(L)'
;MRLRHLHLPGLTAYLRASAIQDSLVRLHLDHKASHLTAPAPSPVLLTFQTAPTYTCGRREVGALSPEQKAHLRADGKAEFHEALRGGQTTFHGPGQVTAYLILSLQEHKLNARTHVRLLEDSVIGTCAGYWLEAHTTENPGVWIGSSPDERKLASVGVHLRRHIASHGVGLNVTVKLCWFDRIVACGLPEKKATSIEKEYRSMVSDNGASSKVHGPPKGPGKRRSVLQFYDIPRAMRQVADDFANQVALRLSGVDGGVENVTEKSIWPGEV
;
A
#
# COMPACT_ATOMS: atom_id res chain seq x y z
N MET A 1 5.72 1.94 -21.81
CA MET A 1 5.48 3.22 -21.05
C MET A 1 6.19 3.19 -19.71
N ARG A 2 6.11 4.27 -18.88
CA ARG A 2 6.65 4.32 -17.51
C ARG A 2 5.55 4.32 -16.47
N LEU A 3 5.80 3.74 -15.29
CA LEU A 3 4.99 3.94 -14.12
C LEU A 3 5.34 5.30 -13.50
N ARG A 4 4.39 6.22 -13.43
CA ARG A 4 4.58 7.52 -12.79
C ARG A 4 4.40 7.37 -11.28
N HIS A 5 5.43 7.66 -10.48
CA HIS A 5 5.39 7.57 -9.02
C HIS A 5 5.27 8.97 -8.43
N LEU A 6 4.10 9.28 -7.88
CA LEU A 6 3.82 10.49 -7.12
C LEU A 6 3.92 10.18 -5.63
N HIS A 7 4.99 10.63 -4.99
CA HIS A 7 5.16 10.50 -3.55
C HIS A 7 4.84 11.82 -2.84
N LEU A 8 3.87 11.80 -1.93
CA LEU A 8 3.55 12.95 -1.09
C LEU A 8 4.39 12.87 0.20
N PRO A 9 5.28 13.84 0.44
CA PRO A 9 6.17 13.82 1.60
C PRO A 9 5.41 14.17 2.89
N GLY A 10 5.92 13.67 4.03
CA GLY A 10 5.35 13.93 5.35
C GLY A 10 3.98 13.28 5.54
N LEU A 11 3.16 13.89 6.39
CA LEU A 11 1.78 13.44 6.62
C LEU A 11 0.83 14.23 5.71
N THR A 12 0.06 13.51 4.94
CA THR A 12 -0.96 14.07 4.04
C THR A 12 -2.34 13.79 4.61
N ALA A 13 -3.22 14.80 4.68
CA ALA A 13 -4.62 14.58 5.05
C ALA A 13 -5.26 13.56 4.12
N TYR A 14 -6.01 12.61 4.69
CA TYR A 14 -6.64 11.54 3.92
C TYR A 14 -7.50 12.07 2.77
N LEU A 15 -8.30 13.11 3.03
CA LEU A 15 -9.17 13.72 2.02
C LEU A 15 -8.38 14.36 0.87
N ARG A 16 -7.17 14.93 1.14
CA ARG A 16 -6.29 15.43 0.08
C ARG A 16 -5.79 14.30 -0.82
N ALA A 17 -5.31 13.20 -0.23
CA ALA A 17 -4.86 12.04 -1.01
C ALA A 17 -6.02 11.44 -1.82
N SER A 18 -7.23 11.39 -1.24
CA SER A 18 -8.44 10.95 -1.94
C SER A 18 -8.78 11.88 -3.12
N ALA A 19 -8.72 13.20 -2.95
CA ALA A 19 -8.99 14.17 -4.02
C ALA A 19 -7.98 14.03 -5.18
N ILE A 20 -6.69 13.83 -4.88
CA ILE A 20 -5.66 13.55 -5.90
C ILE A 20 -6.00 12.26 -6.65
N GLN A 21 -6.32 11.18 -5.92
CA GLN A 21 -6.75 9.92 -6.53
C GLN A 21 -7.95 10.11 -7.46
N ASP A 22 -8.98 10.83 -7.00
CA ASP A 22 -10.21 11.03 -7.77
C ASP A 22 -9.95 11.83 -9.05
N SER A 23 -9.05 12.82 -9.01
CA SER A 23 -8.62 13.57 -10.18
C SER A 23 -7.90 12.67 -11.20
N LEU A 24 -7.01 11.78 -10.72
CA LEU A 24 -6.34 10.80 -11.57
C LEU A 24 -7.31 9.80 -12.21
N VAL A 25 -8.26 9.30 -11.42
CA VAL A 25 -9.34 8.41 -11.93
C VAL A 25 -10.15 9.12 -13.00
N ARG A 26 -10.48 10.42 -12.79
CA ARG A 26 -11.22 11.23 -13.76
C ARG A 26 -10.48 11.35 -15.07
N LEU A 27 -9.16 11.62 -15.07
CA LEU A 27 -8.35 11.67 -16.29
C LEU A 27 -8.50 10.39 -17.13
N HIS A 28 -8.45 9.21 -16.49
CA HIS A 28 -8.65 7.94 -17.22
C HIS A 28 -10.08 7.77 -17.73
N LEU A 29 -11.09 8.18 -16.95
CA LEU A 29 -12.50 8.07 -17.34
C LEU A 29 -12.83 9.03 -18.51
N ASP A 30 -12.32 10.26 -18.49
CA ASP A 30 -12.52 11.26 -19.53
C ASP A 30 -11.85 10.84 -20.83
N HIS A 31 -10.62 10.32 -20.75
CA HIS A 31 -9.95 9.71 -21.91
C HIS A 31 -10.81 8.59 -22.52
N LYS A 32 -11.33 7.70 -21.69
CA LYS A 32 -12.17 6.58 -22.14
C LYS A 32 -13.49 7.06 -22.76
N ALA A 33 -14.07 8.15 -22.25
CA ALA A 33 -15.33 8.70 -22.74
C ALA A 33 -15.16 9.49 -24.06
N SER A 34 -14.02 10.09 -24.27
CA SER A 34 -13.75 10.94 -25.44
C SER A 34 -13.50 10.18 -26.73
N HIS A 35 -13.36 8.83 -26.68
CA HIS A 35 -12.98 7.99 -27.82
C HIS A 35 -11.74 8.51 -28.60
N LEU A 36 -10.84 9.21 -27.88
CA LEU A 36 -9.64 9.79 -28.48
C LEU A 36 -8.72 8.68 -29.00
N THR A 37 -8.12 8.93 -30.14
CA THR A 37 -7.02 8.11 -30.69
C THR A 37 -5.70 8.35 -29.96
N ALA A 38 -5.66 9.31 -29.03
CA ALA A 38 -4.50 9.59 -28.18
C ALA A 38 -4.21 8.42 -27.23
N PRO A 39 -2.94 8.18 -26.89
CA PRO A 39 -2.56 7.15 -25.94
C PRO A 39 -3.28 7.33 -24.60
N ALA A 40 -3.65 6.21 -23.96
CA ALA A 40 -4.25 6.23 -22.62
C ALA A 40 -3.30 6.88 -21.60
N PRO A 41 -3.82 7.55 -20.56
CA PRO A 41 -3.00 8.09 -19.49
C PRO A 41 -2.09 7.02 -18.89
N SER A 42 -0.84 7.38 -18.59
CA SER A 42 0.10 6.47 -17.94
C SER A 42 -0.39 6.06 -16.55
N PRO A 43 -0.07 4.83 -16.09
CA PRO A 43 -0.39 4.41 -14.74
C PRO A 43 0.33 5.30 -13.71
N VAL A 44 -0.37 5.65 -12.64
CA VAL A 44 0.17 6.46 -11.54
C VAL A 44 0.12 5.66 -10.25
N LEU A 45 1.24 5.56 -9.57
CA LEU A 45 1.33 5.08 -8.18
C LEU A 45 1.44 6.30 -7.26
N LEU A 46 0.40 6.56 -6.49
CA LEU A 46 0.37 7.59 -5.46
C LEU A 46 0.77 6.96 -4.12
N THR A 47 1.84 7.44 -3.48
CA THR A 47 2.27 6.96 -2.16
C THR A 47 2.31 8.10 -1.15
N PHE A 48 1.85 7.82 0.07
CA PHE A 48 1.73 8.81 1.15
C PHE A 48 1.62 8.15 2.52
N GLN A 49 1.69 8.96 3.57
CA GLN A 49 1.31 8.63 4.93
C GLN A 49 0.19 9.58 5.38
N THR A 50 -0.69 9.12 6.26
CA THR A 50 -1.72 10.00 6.87
C THR A 50 -1.46 10.24 8.36
N ALA A 51 -2.14 11.22 8.96
CA ALA A 51 -2.44 11.18 10.38
C ALA A 51 -3.23 9.88 10.70
N PRO A 52 -3.34 9.47 11.98
CA PRO A 52 -4.10 8.27 12.32
C PRO A 52 -5.52 8.33 11.74
N THR A 53 -5.87 7.37 10.90
CA THR A 53 -7.10 7.36 10.12
C THR A 53 -7.64 5.93 9.98
N TYR A 54 -8.90 5.72 10.34
CA TYR A 54 -9.62 4.49 9.99
C TYR A 54 -10.47 4.72 8.76
N THR A 55 -10.45 3.74 7.86
CA THR A 55 -11.36 3.75 6.71
C THR A 55 -12.19 2.47 6.72
N CYS A 56 -13.51 2.54 6.59
CA CYS A 56 -14.30 1.35 6.30
C CYS A 56 -14.33 1.09 4.79
N GLY A 57 -14.46 -0.18 4.41
CA GLY A 57 -14.65 -0.56 3.02
C GLY A 57 -16.11 -0.50 2.59
N ARG A 58 -16.36 -0.64 1.29
CA ARG A 58 -17.70 -0.51 0.67
C ARG A 58 -18.81 -1.33 1.34
N ARG A 59 -18.46 -2.51 1.91
CA ARG A 59 -19.46 -3.37 2.58
C ARG A 59 -19.97 -2.80 3.89
N GLU A 60 -19.23 -1.89 4.50
CA GLU A 60 -19.52 -1.29 5.81
C GLU A 60 -19.96 0.17 5.71
N VAL A 61 -20.01 0.74 4.50
CA VAL A 61 -20.52 2.10 4.26
C VAL A 61 -21.98 2.17 4.72
N GLY A 62 -22.25 3.08 5.64
CA GLY A 62 -23.58 3.26 6.24
C GLY A 62 -23.98 2.17 7.25
N ALA A 63 -23.20 1.10 7.45
CA ALA A 63 -23.54 -0.02 8.34
C ALA A 63 -22.97 0.12 9.76
N LEU A 64 -21.92 0.92 9.97
CA LEU A 64 -21.32 1.13 11.29
C LEU A 64 -22.19 2.05 12.16
N SER A 65 -22.43 1.62 13.42
CA SER A 65 -23.19 2.43 14.38
C SER A 65 -22.41 3.69 14.80
N PRO A 66 -23.08 4.69 15.41
CA PRO A 66 -22.41 5.87 15.97
C PRO A 66 -21.36 5.50 17.01
N GLU A 67 -21.61 4.48 17.85
CA GLU A 67 -20.70 4.00 18.90
C GLU A 67 -19.45 3.35 18.27
N GLN A 68 -19.62 2.54 17.21
CA GLN A 68 -18.52 1.96 16.47
C GLN A 68 -17.64 3.04 15.83
N LYS A 69 -18.27 4.05 15.21
CA LYS A 69 -17.54 5.20 14.64
C LYS A 69 -16.82 6.01 15.72
N ALA A 70 -17.42 6.20 16.89
CA ALA A 70 -16.79 6.87 18.03
C ALA A 70 -15.58 6.08 18.56
N HIS A 71 -15.73 4.75 18.69
CA HIS A 71 -14.62 3.86 19.07
C HIS A 71 -13.42 3.99 18.11
N LEU A 72 -13.68 4.00 16.79
CA LEU A 72 -12.64 4.16 15.78
C LEU A 72 -11.98 5.55 15.83
N ARG A 73 -12.72 6.60 16.17
CA ARG A 73 -12.14 7.95 16.33
C ARG A 73 -11.22 8.10 17.53
N ALA A 74 -11.18 7.13 18.45
CA ALA A 74 -10.23 7.05 19.56
C ALA A 74 -10.13 8.38 20.35
N ASP A 75 -11.26 8.92 20.77
CA ASP A 75 -11.36 10.20 21.51
C ASP A 75 -10.74 11.38 20.72
N GLY A 76 -10.97 11.43 19.42
CA GLY A 76 -10.44 12.47 18.54
C GLY A 76 -8.97 12.29 18.11
N LYS A 77 -8.32 11.19 18.50
CA LYS A 77 -6.92 10.89 18.13
C LYS A 77 -6.79 10.28 16.73
N ALA A 78 -7.89 9.86 16.11
CA ALA A 78 -7.92 9.33 14.77
C ALA A 78 -9.13 9.87 13.98
N GLU A 79 -8.94 10.05 12.67
CA GLU A 79 -10.04 10.33 11.76
C GLU A 79 -10.76 9.02 11.38
N PHE A 80 -12.01 9.16 10.92
CA PHE A 80 -12.79 8.07 10.35
C PHE A 80 -13.42 8.51 9.04
N HIS A 81 -13.18 7.75 7.97
CA HIS A 81 -13.74 7.99 6.65
C HIS A 81 -14.36 6.73 6.04
N GLU A 82 -15.45 6.89 5.32
CA GLU A 82 -16.03 5.85 4.49
C GLU A 82 -15.36 5.85 3.12
N ALA A 83 -14.90 4.68 2.65
CA ALA A 83 -14.19 4.54 1.39
C ALA A 83 -14.86 3.49 0.49
N LEU A 84 -14.85 3.73 -0.82
CA LEU A 84 -15.46 2.82 -1.79
C LEU A 84 -14.59 1.61 -2.13
N ARG A 85 -13.41 1.46 -1.50
CA ARG A 85 -12.55 0.29 -1.68
C ARG A 85 -13.19 -1.00 -1.19
N GLY A 86 -12.73 -2.12 -1.69
CA GLY A 86 -13.07 -3.43 -1.14
C GLY A 86 -12.51 -3.66 0.26
N GLY A 87 -12.93 -4.76 0.88
CA GLY A 87 -12.53 -5.14 2.23
C GLY A 87 -13.34 -4.49 3.33
N GLN A 88 -12.92 -4.72 4.58
CA GLN A 88 -13.51 -4.22 5.81
C GLN A 88 -12.74 -2.99 6.32
N THR A 89 -13.10 -2.51 7.52
CA THR A 89 -12.38 -1.43 8.19
C THR A 89 -10.90 -1.75 8.34
N THR A 90 -10.04 -0.77 8.02
CA THR A 90 -8.60 -0.84 8.22
C THR A 90 -8.07 0.48 8.77
N PHE A 91 -6.81 0.46 9.21
CA PHE A 91 -6.09 1.60 9.75
C PHE A 91 -5.05 2.11 8.75
N HIS A 92 -4.90 3.43 8.68
CA HIS A 92 -3.81 4.14 8.02
C HIS A 92 -3.20 5.14 9.00
N GLY A 93 -1.89 5.35 8.95
CA GLY A 93 -1.25 6.27 9.88
C GLY A 93 0.25 6.44 9.69
N PRO A 94 0.89 7.23 10.55
CA PRO A 94 2.33 7.42 10.51
C PRO A 94 3.08 6.09 10.61
N GLY A 95 4.08 5.90 9.75
CA GLY A 95 4.84 4.65 9.66
C GLY A 95 4.19 3.58 8.77
N GLN A 96 3.06 3.88 8.10
CA GLN A 96 2.49 3.02 7.07
C GLN A 96 2.64 3.68 5.69
N VAL A 97 3.19 2.99 4.71
CA VAL A 97 3.12 3.42 3.30
C VAL A 97 1.74 3.06 2.77
N THR A 98 0.89 4.07 2.57
CA THR A 98 -0.34 3.91 1.81
C THR A 98 -0.01 4.15 0.34
N ALA A 99 -0.34 3.18 -0.52
CA ALA A 99 -0.01 3.18 -1.94
C ALA A 99 -1.26 2.91 -2.78
N TYR A 100 -1.66 3.87 -3.59
CA TYR A 100 -2.80 3.76 -4.51
C TYR A 100 -2.29 3.65 -5.93
N LEU A 101 -2.70 2.60 -6.65
CA LEU A 101 -2.33 2.38 -8.04
C LEU A 101 -3.52 2.68 -8.95
N ILE A 102 -3.43 3.82 -9.65
CA ILE A 102 -4.47 4.30 -10.56
C ILE A 102 -4.06 3.95 -12.00
N LEU A 103 -4.87 3.13 -12.66
CA LEU A 103 -4.63 2.68 -14.03
C LEU A 103 -5.89 2.13 -14.70
N SER A 104 -5.83 1.98 -16.02
CA SER A 104 -6.81 1.19 -16.78
C SER A 104 -6.41 -0.29 -16.77
N LEU A 105 -7.24 -1.16 -16.21
CA LEU A 105 -6.99 -2.61 -16.20
C LEU A 105 -6.86 -3.19 -17.62
N GLN A 106 -7.64 -2.65 -18.57
CA GLN A 106 -7.65 -3.12 -19.96
C GLN A 106 -6.32 -2.88 -20.64
N GLU A 107 -5.75 -1.66 -20.47
CA GLU A 107 -4.45 -1.29 -21.06
C GLU A 107 -3.30 -2.19 -20.56
N HIS A 108 -3.42 -2.68 -19.33
CA HIS A 108 -2.42 -3.54 -18.70
C HIS A 108 -2.78 -5.04 -18.69
N LYS A 109 -3.84 -5.44 -19.43
CA LYS A 109 -4.31 -6.83 -19.54
C LYS A 109 -4.62 -7.47 -18.18
N LEU A 110 -5.14 -6.67 -17.25
CA LEU A 110 -5.49 -7.09 -15.89
C LEU A 110 -7.02 -7.26 -15.74
N ASN A 111 -7.39 -8.11 -14.79
CA ASN A 111 -8.71 -8.15 -14.20
C ASN A 111 -8.64 -7.85 -12.69
N ALA A 112 -9.77 -7.81 -11.99
CA ALA A 112 -9.80 -7.50 -10.56
C ALA A 112 -8.88 -8.41 -9.72
N ARG A 113 -8.90 -9.72 -9.97
CA ARG A 113 -8.09 -10.70 -9.23
C ARG A 113 -6.61 -10.54 -9.52
N THR A 114 -6.23 -10.44 -10.79
CA THR A 114 -4.82 -10.28 -11.18
C THR A 114 -4.25 -8.94 -10.76
N HIS A 115 -5.09 -7.88 -10.66
CA HIS A 115 -4.68 -6.59 -10.12
C HIS A 115 -4.37 -6.66 -8.61
N VAL A 116 -5.25 -7.31 -7.82
CA VAL A 116 -4.98 -7.54 -6.40
C VAL A 116 -3.71 -8.38 -6.23
N ARG A 117 -3.56 -9.45 -7.01
CA ARG A 117 -2.37 -10.31 -6.96
C ARG A 117 -1.09 -9.55 -7.31
N LEU A 118 -1.12 -8.67 -8.34
CA LEU A 118 0.02 -7.80 -8.69
C LEU A 118 0.45 -6.93 -7.51
N LEU A 119 -0.51 -6.35 -6.77
CA LEU A 119 -0.22 -5.54 -5.58
C LEU A 119 0.39 -6.38 -4.46
N GLU A 120 -0.16 -7.56 -4.18
CA GLU A 120 0.35 -8.49 -3.17
C GLU A 120 1.76 -8.98 -3.52
N ASP A 121 1.99 -9.41 -4.76
CA ASP A 121 3.31 -9.85 -5.24
C ASP A 121 4.35 -8.71 -5.23
N SER A 122 3.89 -7.46 -5.43
CA SER A 122 4.77 -6.29 -5.31
C SER A 122 5.18 -6.01 -3.87
N VAL A 123 4.27 -6.21 -2.90
CA VAL A 123 4.61 -6.14 -1.47
C VAL A 123 5.59 -7.25 -1.10
N ILE A 124 5.33 -8.49 -1.52
CA ILE A 124 6.22 -9.64 -1.27
C ILE A 124 7.61 -9.37 -1.83
N GLY A 125 7.71 -8.88 -3.07
CA GLY A 125 8.99 -8.52 -3.68
C GLY A 125 9.72 -7.38 -2.94
N THR A 126 8.97 -6.42 -2.39
CA THR A 126 9.52 -5.37 -1.53
C THR A 126 10.09 -5.95 -0.24
N CYS A 127 9.35 -6.83 0.43
CA CYS A 127 9.76 -7.50 1.66
C CYS A 127 11.01 -8.36 1.48
N ALA A 128 11.11 -9.08 0.36
CA ALA A 128 12.29 -9.88 0.02
C ALA A 128 13.58 -9.04 -0.05
N GLY A 129 13.48 -7.75 -0.43
CA GLY A 129 14.60 -6.81 -0.37
C GLY A 129 15.10 -6.52 1.05
N TYR A 130 14.32 -6.84 2.07
CA TYR A 130 14.60 -6.70 3.50
C TYR A 130 14.75 -8.06 4.22
N TRP A 131 14.96 -9.14 3.46
CA TRP A 131 15.07 -10.53 3.95
C TRP A 131 13.85 -11.04 4.73
N LEU A 132 12.69 -10.48 4.46
CA LEU A 132 11.44 -10.92 5.07
C LEU A 132 10.70 -11.86 4.12
N GLU A 133 10.37 -13.06 4.60
CA GLU A 133 9.59 -14.04 3.88
C GLU A 133 8.10 -13.75 4.07
N ALA A 134 7.55 -12.96 3.15
CA ALA A 134 6.14 -12.62 3.13
C ALA A 134 5.40 -13.47 2.09
N HIS A 135 4.12 -13.76 2.34
CA HIS A 135 3.29 -14.59 1.49
C HIS A 135 1.83 -14.12 1.48
N THR A 136 1.03 -14.72 0.61
CA THR A 136 -0.43 -14.57 0.61
C THR A 136 -1.09 -15.77 1.25
N THR A 137 -2.30 -15.56 1.80
CA THR A 137 -3.18 -16.61 2.32
C THR A 137 -4.49 -16.59 1.53
N GLU A 138 -5.49 -17.33 1.97
CA GLU A 138 -6.87 -17.23 1.46
C GLU A 138 -7.50 -15.85 1.72
N ASN A 139 -6.99 -15.12 2.73
CA ASN A 139 -7.45 -13.79 3.09
C ASN A 139 -6.63 -12.71 2.37
N PRO A 140 -7.28 -11.73 1.71
CA PRO A 140 -6.57 -10.69 0.96
C PRO A 140 -5.58 -9.91 1.83
N GLY A 141 -4.42 -9.63 1.25
CA GLY A 141 -3.30 -8.93 1.89
C GLY A 141 -2.04 -9.78 1.94
N VAL A 142 -1.02 -9.24 2.60
CA VAL A 142 0.29 -9.91 2.69
C VAL A 142 0.59 -10.21 4.16
N TRP A 143 1.12 -11.41 4.39
CA TRP A 143 1.27 -12.00 5.71
C TRP A 143 2.70 -12.46 5.93
N ILE A 144 3.10 -12.59 7.20
CA ILE A 144 4.38 -13.16 7.64
C ILE A 144 4.11 -14.20 8.74
N GLY A 145 4.94 -15.24 8.80
CA GLY A 145 4.79 -16.37 9.71
C GLY A 145 4.04 -17.53 9.09
N SER A 146 3.77 -18.56 9.84
CA SER A 146 3.04 -19.74 9.43
C SER A 146 1.80 -19.93 10.28
N SER A 147 0.80 -20.65 9.74
CA SER A 147 -0.40 -20.99 10.51
C SER A 147 -0.06 -21.76 11.79
N PRO A 148 -0.66 -21.43 12.96
CA PRO A 148 -1.70 -20.42 13.16
C PRO A 148 -1.20 -18.98 13.42
N ASP A 149 0.12 -18.75 13.53
CA ASP A 149 0.75 -17.50 14.00
C ASP A 149 1.01 -16.47 12.89
N GLU A 150 0.26 -16.55 11.80
CA GLU A 150 0.35 -15.57 10.70
C GLU A 150 -0.03 -14.16 11.18
N ARG A 151 0.79 -13.20 10.78
CA ARG A 151 0.61 -11.78 11.11
C ARG A 151 0.48 -10.95 9.85
N LYS A 152 -0.49 -10.04 9.83
CA LYS A 152 -0.78 -9.23 8.67
C LYS A 152 0.20 -8.07 8.54
N LEU A 153 0.98 -8.07 7.47
CA LEU A 153 1.96 -7.03 7.15
C LEU A 153 1.37 -5.92 6.29
N ALA A 154 0.51 -6.28 5.33
CA ALA A 154 -0.13 -5.30 4.46
C ALA A 154 -1.61 -5.63 4.23
N SER A 155 -2.42 -4.57 4.24
CA SER A 155 -3.81 -4.62 3.81
C SER A 155 -3.90 -4.28 2.33
N VAL A 156 -4.79 -4.96 1.59
CA VAL A 156 -5.08 -4.68 0.18
C VAL A 156 -6.56 -4.45 0.02
N GLY A 157 -6.93 -3.35 -0.63
CA GLY A 157 -8.30 -3.04 -0.97
C GLY A 157 -8.37 -2.10 -2.17
N VAL A 158 -9.05 -2.52 -3.24
CA VAL A 158 -9.14 -1.78 -4.49
C VAL A 158 -10.58 -1.39 -4.80
N HIS A 159 -10.75 -0.33 -5.59
CA HIS A 159 -12.03 0.04 -6.17
C HIS A 159 -11.90 0.05 -7.70
N LEU A 160 -12.91 -0.47 -8.37
CA LEU A 160 -12.95 -0.55 -9.82
C LEU A 160 -14.19 0.19 -10.36
N ARG A 161 -13.96 1.14 -11.26
CA ARG A 161 -15.01 1.88 -11.95
C ARG A 161 -14.75 1.89 -13.44
N ARG A 162 -15.59 1.24 -14.25
CA ARG A 162 -15.42 1.13 -15.71
C ARG A 162 -14.03 0.65 -16.14
N HIS A 163 -13.50 -0.33 -15.43
CA HIS A 163 -12.13 -0.89 -15.58
C HIS A 163 -10.99 0.05 -15.18
N ILE A 164 -11.27 1.20 -14.58
CA ILE A 164 -10.24 2.03 -13.96
C ILE A 164 -10.10 1.60 -12.49
N ALA A 165 -8.88 1.25 -12.11
CA ALA A 165 -8.55 0.88 -10.73
C ALA A 165 -8.16 2.10 -9.90
N SER A 166 -8.47 2.04 -8.62
CA SER A 166 -8.06 3.02 -7.60
C SER A 166 -7.92 2.34 -6.25
N HIS A 167 -7.39 3.06 -5.25
CA HIS A 167 -6.94 2.53 -3.98
C HIS A 167 -5.79 1.51 -4.17
N GLY A 168 -5.52 0.66 -3.20
CA GLY A 168 -4.41 -0.30 -3.29
C GLY A 168 -3.99 -0.90 -1.96
N VAL A 169 -2.86 -0.47 -1.40
CA VAL A 169 -2.16 -1.15 -0.32
C VAL A 169 -1.94 -0.21 0.87
N GLY A 170 -2.04 -0.74 2.08
CA GLY A 170 -1.49 -0.16 3.31
C GLY A 170 -0.38 -1.06 3.83
N LEU A 171 0.90 -0.73 3.55
CA LEU A 171 2.07 -1.50 3.95
C LEU A 171 2.64 -0.97 5.26
N ASN A 172 2.63 -1.80 6.29
CA ASN A 172 3.12 -1.47 7.62
C ASN A 172 4.66 -1.48 7.64
N VAL A 173 5.28 -0.32 7.80
CA VAL A 173 6.75 -0.20 7.87
C VAL A 173 7.21 -0.03 9.30
N THR A 174 6.83 1.07 9.96
CA THR A 174 7.18 1.42 11.36
C THR A 174 5.94 1.82 12.17
N VAL A 175 4.75 1.50 11.67
CA VAL A 175 3.48 1.93 12.26
C VAL A 175 3.29 1.39 13.67
N LYS A 176 2.69 2.19 14.55
CA LYS A 176 2.29 1.75 15.90
C LYS A 176 1.17 0.71 15.79
N LEU A 177 1.47 -0.55 16.10
CA LEU A 177 0.58 -1.68 15.88
C LEU A 177 -0.66 -1.67 16.80
N CYS A 178 -0.61 -0.99 17.95
CA CYS A 178 -1.77 -0.86 18.85
C CYS A 178 -3.01 -0.20 18.20
N TRP A 179 -2.84 0.53 17.12
CA TRP A 179 -3.98 1.04 16.36
C TRP A 179 -4.84 -0.06 15.74
N PHE A 180 -4.24 -1.21 15.42
CA PHE A 180 -4.96 -2.36 14.85
C PHE A 180 -5.77 -3.13 15.90
N ASP A 181 -5.53 -2.92 17.20
CA ASP A 181 -6.29 -3.58 18.29
C ASP A 181 -7.75 -3.07 18.37
N ARG A 182 -8.07 -1.96 17.69
CA ARG A 182 -9.43 -1.41 17.60
C ARG A 182 -10.27 -1.99 16.48
N ILE A 183 -9.70 -2.84 15.64
CA ILE A 183 -10.37 -3.45 14.49
C ILE A 183 -10.10 -4.95 14.45
N VAL A 184 -11.02 -5.68 13.84
CA VAL A 184 -10.82 -7.10 13.55
C VAL A 184 -10.27 -7.23 12.14
N ALA A 185 -8.99 -7.58 12.02
CA ALA A 185 -8.33 -7.70 10.73
C ALA A 185 -8.97 -8.83 9.88
N CYS A 186 -9.56 -8.48 8.73
CA CYS A 186 -10.24 -9.45 7.84
C CYS A 186 -11.37 -10.27 8.50
N GLY A 187 -11.95 -9.81 9.62
CA GLY A 187 -12.91 -10.60 10.37
C GLY A 187 -12.29 -11.77 11.17
N LEU A 188 -10.97 -11.77 11.36
CA LEU A 188 -10.19 -12.81 12.05
C LEU A 188 -9.65 -12.25 13.38
N PRO A 189 -10.37 -12.42 14.50
CA PRO A 189 -10.01 -11.80 15.77
C PRO A 189 -8.69 -12.32 16.37
N GLU A 190 -8.27 -13.54 16.01
CA GLU A 190 -7.02 -14.15 16.43
C GLU A 190 -5.79 -13.65 15.66
N LYS A 191 -5.97 -13.03 14.49
CA LYS A 191 -4.86 -12.58 13.64
C LYS A 191 -4.41 -11.18 14.01
N LYS A 192 -3.11 -11.01 14.21
CA LYS A 192 -2.49 -9.73 14.60
C LYS A 192 -1.86 -9.02 13.41
N ALA A 193 -1.70 -7.71 13.54
CA ALA A 193 -0.89 -6.94 12.61
C ALA A 193 0.60 -7.03 12.96
N THR A 194 1.45 -6.86 11.94
CA THR A 194 2.89 -6.69 12.09
C THR A 194 3.42 -5.58 11.19
N SER A 195 4.72 -5.31 11.23
CA SER A 195 5.40 -4.30 10.42
C SER A 195 6.78 -4.79 9.97
N ILE A 196 7.31 -4.20 8.91
CA ILE A 196 8.67 -4.49 8.42
C ILE A 196 9.69 -4.30 9.56
N GLU A 197 9.60 -3.20 10.31
CA GLU A 197 10.50 -2.93 11.42
C GLU A 197 10.46 -4.03 12.49
N LYS A 198 9.25 -4.43 12.92
CA LYS A 198 9.08 -5.45 13.95
C LYS A 198 9.68 -6.78 13.53
N GLU A 199 9.36 -7.25 12.34
CA GLU A 199 9.86 -8.53 11.82
C GLU A 199 11.38 -8.51 11.60
N TYR A 200 11.91 -7.40 11.07
CA TYR A 200 13.35 -7.22 10.89
C TYR A 200 14.10 -7.24 12.23
N ARG A 201 13.59 -6.53 13.25
CA ARG A 201 14.20 -6.51 14.60
C ARG A 201 14.17 -7.90 15.25
N SER A 202 13.08 -8.65 15.14
CA SER A 202 12.98 -10.03 15.64
C SER A 202 14.01 -10.93 14.97
N MET A 203 14.13 -10.87 13.64
CA MET A 203 15.10 -11.67 12.89
C MET A 203 16.56 -11.36 13.30
N VAL A 204 16.89 -10.10 13.55
CA VAL A 204 18.25 -9.70 13.99
C VAL A 204 18.52 -10.13 15.43
N SER A 205 17.52 -10.05 16.32
CA SER A 205 17.65 -10.47 17.73
C SER A 205 17.86 -11.98 17.86
N ASP A 206 17.10 -12.78 17.11
CA ASP A 206 17.20 -14.25 17.12
C ASP A 206 18.54 -14.75 16.59
N ASN A 207 19.13 -14.05 15.61
CA ASN A 207 20.47 -14.35 15.08
C ASN A 207 21.61 -13.95 16.04
N GLY A 208 21.36 -13.01 16.96
CA GLY A 208 22.33 -12.62 17.99
C GLY A 208 22.47 -13.62 19.13
N ALA A 209 21.48 -14.49 19.34
CA ALA A 209 21.45 -15.52 20.39
C ALA A 209 22.03 -16.88 19.93
N SER A 210 22.23 -17.09 18.63
CA SER A 210 22.78 -18.33 18.06
C SER A 210 23.98 -18.01 17.16
N SER A 211 25.16 -18.49 17.55
CA SER A 211 26.45 -18.27 16.86
C SER A 211 26.60 -19.00 15.51
N LYS A 212 25.52 -19.26 14.80
CA LYS A 212 25.50 -19.74 13.41
C LYS A 212 24.79 -18.73 12.53
N VAL A 213 25.44 -17.58 12.32
CA VAL A 213 25.02 -16.60 11.33
C VAL A 213 25.17 -17.23 9.95
N HIS A 214 24.09 -17.71 9.37
CA HIS A 214 24.00 -17.71 7.93
C HIS A 214 23.88 -16.24 7.54
N GLY A 215 24.96 -15.68 6.99
CA GLY A 215 24.90 -14.33 6.42
C GLY A 215 23.76 -14.20 5.41
N PRO A 216 23.40 -12.96 5.01
CA PRO A 216 22.29 -12.74 4.10
C PRO A 216 22.38 -13.70 2.91
N PRO A 217 21.26 -14.29 2.47
CA PRO A 217 21.29 -15.27 1.39
C PRO A 217 22.03 -14.68 0.18
N LYS A 218 22.99 -15.44 -0.36
CA LYS A 218 23.74 -15.08 -1.55
C LYS A 218 22.82 -15.21 -2.77
N GLY A 219 21.88 -14.27 -2.93
CA GLY A 219 21.09 -14.17 -4.14
C GLY A 219 21.68 -13.12 -5.09
N PRO A 220 21.48 -13.22 -6.41
CA PRO A 220 21.96 -12.24 -7.39
C PRO A 220 21.08 -10.98 -7.33
N GLY A 221 21.33 -10.12 -6.35
CA GLY A 221 20.66 -8.83 -6.21
C GLY A 221 21.62 -7.85 -5.55
N LYS A 222 21.72 -6.64 -6.10
CA LYS A 222 22.51 -5.56 -5.52
C LYS A 222 22.16 -5.44 -4.04
N ARG A 223 23.13 -5.54 -3.14
CA ARG A 223 22.97 -5.27 -1.70
C ARG A 223 22.30 -3.93 -1.54
N ARG A 224 21.02 -3.94 -1.15
CA ARG A 224 20.33 -2.71 -0.74
C ARG A 224 20.75 -2.38 0.68
N SER A 225 20.90 -1.10 0.95
CA SER A 225 21.26 -0.60 2.26
C SER A 225 20.24 -1.07 3.30
N VAL A 226 20.72 -1.56 4.44
CA VAL A 226 19.91 -1.86 5.63
C VAL A 226 18.95 -0.69 5.88
N LEU A 227 17.66 -0.97 6.08
CA LEU A 227 16.68 0.05 6.48
C LEU A 227 17.14 0.68 7.79
N GLN A 228 17.38 1.98 7.74
CA GLN A 228 17.82 2.73 8.90
C GLN A 228 16.57 3.29 9.60
N PHE A 229 15.99 2.48 10.48
CA PHE A 229 14.77 2.84 11.23
C PHE A 229 14.94 4.02 12.20
N TYR A 230 16.15 4.57 12.36
CA TYR A 230 16.37 5.81 13.07
C TYR A 230 16.08 7.06 12.21
N ASP A 231 16.08 6.92 10.88
CA ASP A 231 15.65 7.96 9.93
C ASP A 231 14.32 7.49 9.28
N ILE A 232 13.22 7.67 10.01
CA ILE A 232 11.90 7.21 9.56
C ILE A 232 11.49 7.83 8.22
N PRO A 233 11.62 9.15 7.97
CA PRO A 233 11.26 9.73 6.68
C PRO A 233 12.00 9.08 5.50
N ARG A 234 13.30 8.82 5.65
CA ARG A 234 14.11 8.15 4.64
C ARG A 234 13.70 6.69 4.45
N ALA A 235 13.46 5.96 5.52
CA ALA A 235 13.00 4.58 5.45
C ALA A 235 11.65 4.46 4.74
N MET A 236 10.70 5.34 5.05
CA MET A 236 9.39 5.39 4.42
C MET A 236 9.50 5.69 2.93
N ARG A 237 10.31 6.67 2.53
CA ARG A 237 10.56 7.00 1.13
C ARG A 237 11.21 5.82 0.39
N GLN A 238 12.21 5.18 0.98
CA GLN A 238 12.88 4.03 0.39
C GLN A 238 11.91 2.87 0.15
N VAL A 239 11.08 2.52 1.13
CA VAL A 239 10.07 1.47 0.97
C VAL A 239 9.05 1.82 -0.12
N ALA A 240 8.63 3.08 -0.20
CA ALA A 240 7.72 3.54 -1.25
C ALA A 240 8.34 3.41 -2.66
N ASP A 241 9.61 3.79 -2.82
CA ASP A 241 10.35 3.67 -4.08
C ASP A 241 10.58 2.19 -4.45
N ASP A 242 10.90 1.34 -3.48
CA ASP A 242 11.07 -0.09 -3.69
C ASP A 242 9.77 -0.75 -4.11
N PHE A 243 8.65 -0.39 -3.48
CA PHE A 243 7.33 -0.86 -3.89
C PHE A 243 6.98 -0.40 -5.30
N ALA A 244 7.25 0.86 -5.66
CA ALA A 244 7.05 1.38 -7.00
C ALA A 244 7.83 0.58 -8.05
N ASN A 245 9.10 0.26 -7.77
CA ASN A 245 9.92 -0.58 -8.64
C ASN A 245 9.34 -2.00 -8.79
N GLN A 246 8.84 -2.60 -7.70
CA GLN A 246 8.22 -3.92 -7.75
C GLN A 246 6.90 -3.92 -8.55
N VAL A 247 6.11 -2.85 -8.47
CA VAL A 247 4.92 -2.67 -9.33
C VAL A 247 5.33 -2.55 -10.79
N ALA A 248 6.31 -1.70 -11.11
CA ALA A 248 6.77 -1.49 -12.50
C ALA A 248 7.29 -2.78 -13.14
N LEU A 249 8.00 -3.61 -12.38
CA LEU A 249 8.52 -4.91 -12.85
C LEU A 249 7.41 -5.91 -13.23
N ARG A 250 6.22 -5.79 -12.66
CA ARG A 250 5.09 -6.73 -12.83
C ARG A 250 3.99 -6.20 -13.73
N LEU A 251 3.98 -4.89 -13.98
CA LEU A 251 2.90 -4.26 -14.73
C LEU A 251 3.17 -4.36 -16.23
N SER A 252 2.33 -5.11 -16.93
CA SER A 252 2.43 -5.29 -18.39
C SER A 252 2.40 -3.95 -19.12
N GLY A 253 3.29 -3.76 -20.09
CA GLY A 253 3.43 -2.52 -20.88
C GLY A 253 4.22 -1.41 -20.19
N VAL A 254 4.81 -1.68 -19.02
CA VAL A 254 5.72 -0.77 -18.33
C VAL A 254 7.17 -1.24 -18.53
N ASP A 255 7.80 -0.78 -19.61
CA ASP A 255 9.15 -1.18 -20.01
C ASP A 255 10.20 -0.16 -19.59
N GLY A 256 9.77 1.10 -19.41
CA GLY A 256 10.62 2.26 -19.05
C GLY A 256 10.87 2.42 -17.55
N GLY A 257 10.45 1.46 -16.71
CA GLY A 257 10.62 1.51 -15.27
C GLY A 257 9.76 2.60 -14.58
N VAL A 258 10.27 3.14 -13.47
CA VAL A 258 9.60 4.17 -12.67
C VAL A 258 10.09 5.55 -13.05
N GLU A 259 9.15 6.49 -13.15
CA GLU A 259 9.40 7.93 -13.30
C GLU A 259 8.85 8.66 -12.06
N ASN A 260 9.73 9.23 -11.25
CA ASN A 260 9.30 10.06 -10.12
C ASN A 260 8.73 11.38 -10.63
N VAL A 261 7.52 11.70 -10.24
CA VAL A 261 6.77 12.88 -10.67
C VAL A 261 6.31 13.74 -9.51
N THR A 262 5.99 14.99 -9.81
CA THR A 262 5.36 15.92 -8.85
C THR A 262 3.91 16.20 -9.26
N GLU A 263 3.11 16.75 -8.36
CA GLU A 263 1.74 17.19 -8.68
C GLU A 263 1.74 18.15 -9.89
N LYS A 264 2.67 19.11 -9.92
CA LYS A 264 2.81 20.06 -11.06
C LYS A 264 3.08 19.38 -12.39
N SER A 265 3.80 18.26 -12.41
CA SER A 265 4.08 17.53 -13.66
C SER A 265 2.88 16.67 -14.12
N ILE A 266 1.92 16.42 -13.25
CA ILE A 266 0.67 15.72 -13.58
C ILE A 266 -0.39 16.72 -14.08
N TRP A 267 -0.46 17.89 -13.43
CA TRP A 267 -1.39 18.98 -13.78
C TRP A 267 -0.62 20.28 -14.06
N PRO A 268 -0.03 20.42 -15.26
CA PRO A 268 0.72 21.63 -15.66
C PRO A 268 -0.26 22.79 -15.93
N GLY A 269 -0.72 23.48 -14.90
CA GLY A 269 -1.65 24.61 -15.05
C GLY A 269 -2.56 24.89 -13.87
N GLU A 270 -2.59 24.00 -12.87
CA GLU A 270 -3.29 24.23 -11.60
C GLU A 270 -2.26 24.60 -10.52
N VAL A 271 -2.02 25.91 -10.34
CA VAL A 271 -1.32 26.51 -9.17
C VAL A 271 -2.25 27.52 -8.56
#